data_968df50c035bc39a89b7543e8bc5230b
#
_entry.id   968df50c035bc39a89b7543e8bc5230b
#
_cell.length_a   1.000
_cell.length_b   1.000
_cell.length_c   1.000
_cell.angle_alpha   90.00
_cell.angle_beta   90.00
_cell.angle_gamma   90.00
#
_symmetry.space_group_name_H-M   'P 1'
#
loop_
_entity.id
_entity.type
_entity.pdbx_description
1 polymer ?
#
loop_
_entity_poly.entity_id
_entity_poly.type
_entity_poly.pdbx_seq_one_letter_code
_entity_poly.pdbx_strand_id
1 'polypeptide(L)'
;MPLVSERLTAEDVRKAVQLFWTTFLAKSEQQLNDFYSAESTVFQIAMGRSEPGRLGAMRRAREYFNPDTRMELKLSPIDIVLCGSDTGVASYTFQFQASGRDVGGKRIAEKLETVRATHVMHRDGSGKLRIAHEHFSVPVA
;
A
#
# COMPACT_ATOMS: atom_id res chain seq x y z
N MET A 1 8.90 12.00 -32.94
CA MET A 1 7.61 12.46 -32.51
C MET A 1 7.35 12.07 -31.06
N PRO A 2 7.08 13.02 -30.20
CA PRO A 2 6.76 12.65 -28.84
C PRO A 2 5.47 11.85 -28.82
N LEU A 3 5.50 10.74 -28.14
CA LEU A 3 4.30 9.99 -27.88
C LEU A 3 3.39 10.85 -27.01
N VAL A 4 2.15 10.95 -27.40
CA VAL A 4 1.15 11.53 -26.53
C VAL A 4 1.12 10.68 -25.27
N SER A 5 1.34 11.30 -24.12
CA SER A 5 1.21 10.59 -22.86
C SER A 5 -0.16 9.97 -22.79
N GLU A 6 -0.20 8.67 -22.75
CA GLU A 6 -1.46 7.98 -22.57
C GLU A 6 -2.04 8.38 -21.22
N ARG A 7 -3.34 8.57 -21.21
CA ARG A 7 -4.04 8.83 -19.96
C ARG A 7 -3.96 7.60 -19.06
N LEU A 8 -3.84 7.84 -17.78
CA LEU A 8 -3.94 6.79 -16.78
C LEU A 8 -5.28 6.07 -16.92
N THR A 9 -5.24 4.75 -16.88
CA THR A 9 -6.45 3.93 -16.94
C THR A 9 -6.77 3.31 -15.58
N ALA A 10 -8.02 2.89 -15.41
CA ALA A 10 -8.41 2.16 -14.21
C ALA A 10 -7.58 0.88 -14.05
N GLU A 11 -7.27 0.20 -15.16
CA GLU A 11 -6.47 -1.02 -15.12
C GLU A 11 -5.04 -0.75 -14.65
N ASP A 12 -4.45 0.40 -15.02
CA ASP A 12 -3.13 0.79 -14.55
C ASP A 12 -3.11 0.90 -13.02
N VAL A 13 -4.13 1.53 -12.46
CA VAL A 13 -4.25 1.70 -11.00
C VAL A 13 -4.49 0.36 -10.33
N ARG A 14 -5.35 -0.48 -10.89
CA ARG A 14 -5.64 -1.80 -10.33
C ARG A 14 -4.38 -2.67 -10.28
N LYS A 15 -3.63 -2.70 -11.36
CA LYS A 15 -2.37 -3.45 -11.41
C LYS A 15 -1.36 -2.92 -10.41
N ALA A 16 -1.29 -1.60 -10.25
CA ALA A 16 -0.38 -1.00 -9.27
C ALA A 16 -0.72 -1.43 -7.85
N VAL A 17 -2.00 -1.44 -7.48
CA VAL A 17 -2.44 -1.90 -6.16
C VAL A 17 -2.10 -3.38 -5.96
N GLN A 18 -2.37 -4.21 -6.95
CA GLN A 18 -2.05 -5.64 -6.88
C GLN A 18 -0.55 -5.87 -6.74
N LEU A 19 0.26 -5.16 -7.50
CA LEU A 19 1.71 -5.27 -7.42
C LEU A 19 2.24 -4.75 -6.09
N PHE A 20 1.66 -3.70 -5.54
CA PHE A 20 1.98 -3.20 -4.21
C PHE A 20 1.88 -4.33 -3.17
N TRP A 21 0.78 -5.04 -3.14
CA TRP A 21 0.57 -6.12 -2.18
C TRP A 21 1.44 -7.34 -2.46
N THR A 22 1.65 -7.68 -3.72
CA THR A 22 2.58 -8.74 -4.08
C THR A 22 3.99 -8.42 -3.56
N THR A 23 4.40 -7.17 -3.71
CA THR A 23 5.71 -6.70 -3.23
C THR A 23 5.77 -6.74 -1.70
N PHE A 24 4.71 -6.35 -1.03
CA PHE A 24 4.61 -6.42 0.43
C PHE A 24 4.76 -7.86 0.92
N LEU A 25 4.01 -8.78 0.33
CA LEU A 25 4.06 -10.20 0.71
C LEU A 25 5.42 -10.83 0.39
N ALA A 26 6.12 -10.34 -0.60
CA ALA A 26 7.47 -10.79 -0.94
C ALA A 26 8.53 -10.18 0.00
N LYS A 27 8.13 -9.31 0.91
CA LYS A 27 9.03 -8.65 1.88
C LYS A 27 10.13 -7.84 1.22
N SER A 28 9.86 -7.26 0.07
CA SER A 28 10.82 -6.47 -0.70
C SER A 28 10.75 -5.01 -0.26
N GLU A 29 11.56 -4.65 0.73
CA GLU A 29 11.51 -3.33 1.35
C GLU A 29 11.82 -2.21 0.35
N GLN A 30 12.87 -2.34 -0.43
CA GLN A 30 13.27 -1.31 -1.37
C GLN A 30 12.22 -1.10 -2.46
N GLN A 31 11.67 -2.17 -3.01
CA GLN A 31 10.64 -2.08 -4.04
C GLN A 31 9.35 -1.49 -3.46
N LEU A 32 9.00 -1.88 -2.23
CA LEU A 32 7.81 -1.32 -1.57
C LEU A 32 7.97 0.18 -1.36
N ASN A 33 9.14 0.62 -0.91
CA ASN A 33 9.42 2.04 -0.70
C ASN A 33 9.23 2.85 -1.98
N ASP A 34 9.55 2.28 -3.13
CA ASP A 34 9.42 2.95 -4.42
C ASP A 34 7.97 3.18 -4.85
N PHE A 35 7.01 2.50 -4.24
CA PHE A 35 5.60 2.76 -4.50
C PHE A 35 5.14 4.10 -3.93
N TYR A 36 5.84 4.63 -2.94
CA TYR A 36 5.42 5.84 -2.25
C TYR A 36 6.11 7.08 -2.83
N SER A 37 5.33 8.12 -3.06
CA SER A 37 5.88 9.43 -3.33
C SER A 37 6.70 9.91 -2.12
N ALA A 38 7.75 10.68 -2.37
CA ALA A 38 8.56 11.25 -1.29
C ALA A 38 7.74 12.12 -0.34
N GLU A 39 6.66 12.72 -0.84
CA GLU A 39 5.79 13.62 -0.08
C GLU A 39 4.45 12.98 0.24
N SER A 40 4.38 11.65 0.23
CA SER A 40 3.15 10.92 0.53
C SER A 40 2.66 11.18 1.94
N THR A 41 1.34 11.10 2.11
CA THR A 41 0.71 11.09 3.43
C THR A 41 0.12 9.72 3.68
N VAL A 42 0.27 9.20 4.90
CA VAL A 42 -0.14 7.83 5.22
C VAL A 42 -0.81 7.80 6.58
N PHE A 43 -2.00 7.23 6.61
CA PHE A 43 -2.70 6.89 7.84
C PHE A 43 -2.97 5.39 7.85
N GLN A 44 -2.33 4.69 8.74
CA GLN A 44 -2.52 3.24 8.89
C GLN A 44 -3.00 2.92 10.30
N ILE A 45 -3.51 1.70 10.47
CA ILE A 45 -3.97 1.22 11.76
C ILE A 45 -2.78 1.19 12.74
N ALA A 46 -3.01 1.71 13.94
CA ALA A 46 -2.01 1.77 15.00
C ALA A 46 -0.76 2.62 14.67
N MET A 47 -0.83 3.42 13.61
CA MET A 47 0.27 4.31 13.27
C MET A 47 0.27 5.54 14.17
N GLY A 48 1.43 5.87 14.69
CA GLY A 48 1.64 7.14 15.40
C GLY A 48 1.49 8.32 14.45
N ARG A 49 1.10 9.45 15.00
CA ARG A 49 0.80 10.65 14.20
C ARG A 49 2.02 11.49 13.80
N SER A 50 3.18 11.18 14.34
CA SER A 50 4.35 12.04 14.23
C SER A 50 5.32 11.66 13.10
N GLU A 51 5.01 10.63 12.33
CA GLU A 51 5.93 10.16 11.31
C GLU A 51 5.54 10.63 9.92
N PRO A 52 6.52 11.06 9.08
CA PRO A 52 6.25 11.32 7.68
C PRO A 52 5.70 10.07 6.99
N GLY A 53 4.77 10.26 6.05
CA GLY A 53 3.99 9.18 5.49
C GLY A 53 4.81 7.99 5.01
N ARG A 54 5.76 8.22 4.10
CA ARG A 54 6.57 7.11 3.55
C ARG A 54 7.42 6.42 4.62
N LEU A 55 8.06 7.20 5.49
CA LEU A 55 8.89 6.64 6.55
C LEU A 55 8.06 5.82 7.52
N GLY A 56 6.88 6.31 7.90
CA GLY A 56 5.97 5.61 8.78
C GLY A 56 5.45 4.31 8.16
N ALA A 57 5.08 4.34 6.89
CA ALA A 57 4.62 3.15 6.18
C ALA A 57 5.71 2.08 6.11
N MET A 58 6.94 2.48 5.81
CA MET A 58 8.05 1.53 5.73
C MET A 58 8.43 0.96 7.09
N ARG A 59 8.38 1.77 8.14
CA ARG A 59 8.61 1.31 9.49
C ARG A 59 7.59 0.26 9.91
N ARG A 60 6.33 0.48 9.59
CA ARG A 60 5.26 -0.48 9.86
C ARG A 60 5.47 -1.77 9.08
N ALA A 61 5.83 -1.67 7.80
CA ALA A 61 6.07 -2.82 6.95
C ALA A 61 7.23 -3.69 7.47
N ARG A 62 8.29 -3.07 7.96
CA ARG A 62 9.46 -3.79 8.49
C ARG A 62 9.13 -4.73 9.65
N GLU A 63 8.06 -4.46 10.38
CA GLU A 63 7.63 -5.36 11.46
C GLU A 63 7.30 -6.75 10.94
N TYR A 64 6.91 -6.87 9.67
CA TYR A 64 6.54 -8.15 9.05
C TYR A 64 7.63 -8.71 8.13
N PHE A 65 8.68 -7.95 7.84
CA PHE A 65 9.69 -8.34 6.85
C PHE A 65 10.81 -9.15 7.49
N ASN A 66 10.44 -10.29 7.99
CA ASN A 66 11.31 -11.25 8.65
C ASN A 66 11.06 -12.63 8.05
N PRO A 67 12.10 -13.45 7.79
CA PRO A 67 11.91 -14.81 7.27
C PRO A 67 10.97 -15.67 8.11
N ASP A 68 10.88 -15.41 9.41
CA ASP A 68 10.05 -16.17 10.34
C ASP A 68 8.61 -15.64 10.42
N THR A 69 8.28 -14.59 9.70
CA THR A 69 6.93 -14.06 9.67
C THR A 69 6.19 -14.60 8.46
N ARG A 70 5.00 -15.14 8.69
CA ARG A 70 4.10 -15.60 7.63
C ARG A 70 2.95 -14.62 7.49
N MET A 71 2.65 -14.25 6.26
CA MET A 71 1.56 -13.33 5.97
C MET A 71 0.59 -13.95 4.98
N GLU A 72 -0.70 -13.71 5.21
CA GLU A 72 -1.76 -14.04 4.27
C GLU A 72 -2.60 -12.81 4.03
N LEU A 73 -2.99 -12.61 2.79
CA LEU A 73 -3.75 -11.44 2.38
C LEU A 73 -4.84 -11.83 1.39
N LYS A 74 -6.02 -11.25 1.59
CA LYS A 74 -7.13 -11.42 0.67
C LYS A 74 -7.71 -10.07 0.35
N LEU A 75 -7.73 -9.71 -0.94
CA LEU A 75 -8.26 -8.43 -1.42
C LEU A 75 -9.68 -8.60 -1.91
N SER A 76 -10.54 -7.62 -1.63
CA SER A 76 -11.82 -7.48 -2.33
C SER A 76 -11.58 -6.95 -3.75
N PRO A 77 -12.61 -6.93 -4.61
CA PRO A 77 -12.53 -6.15 -5.84
C PRO A 77 -12.15 -4.70 -5.56
N ILE A 78 -11.39 -4.11 -6.45
CA ILE A 78 -10.84 -2.77 -6.29
C ILE A 78 -11.68 -1.79 -7.09
N ASP A 79 -12.31 -0.83 -6.41
CA ASP A 79 -13.05 0.24 -7.05
C ASP A 79 -12.09 1.38 -7.38
N ILE A 80 -12.17 1.92 -8.59
CA ILE A 80 -11.24 2.93 -9.07
C ILE A 80 -12.01 4.11 -9.62
N VAL A 81 -11.60 5.30 -9.18
CA VAL A 81 -12.08 6.58 -9.73
C VAL A 81 -10.88 7.31 -10.29
N LEU A 82 -10.95 7.69 -11.57
CA LEU A 82 -9.91 8.48 -12.20
C LEU A 82 -10.20 9.97 -12.00
N CYS A 83 -9.19 10.71 -11.59
CA CYS A 83 -9.26 12.15 -11.32
C CYS A 83 -8.29 12.86 -12.26
N GLY A 84 -8.75 13.14 -13.49
CA GLY A 84 -7.89 13.70 -14.52
C GLY A 84 -7.07 12.64 -15.23
N SER A 85 -5.98 13.04 -15.89
CA SER A 85 -5.20 12.17 -16.75
C SER A 85 -4.11 11.38 -16.02
N ASP A 86 -3.73 11.81 -14.81
CA ASP A 86 -2.55 11.26 -14.12
C ASP A 86 -2.83 10.79 -12.69
N THR A 87 -4.06 10.86 -12.22
CA THR A 87 -4.40 10.51 -10.84
C THR A 87 -5.57 9.55 -10.80
N GLY A 88 -5.45 8.53 -9.94
CA GLY A 88 -6.52 7.59 -9.68
C GLY A 88 -6.65 7.33 -8.18
N VAL A 89 -7.89 7.06 -7.76
CA VAL A 89 -8.21 6.69 -6.39
C VAL A 89 -8.68 5.25 -6.39
N ALA A 90 -8.01 4.41 -5.65
CA ALA A 90 -8.39 3.01 -5.46
C ALA A 90 -8.98 2.82 -4.06
N SER A 91 -10.15 2.19 -4.00
CA SER A 91 -10.83 1.89 -2.74
C SER A 91 -11.19 0.41 -2.73
N TYR A 92 -10.86 -0.27 -1.64
CA TYR A 92 -11.12 -1.69 -1.50
C TYR A 92 -11.06 -2.08 -0.02
N THR A 93 -11.34 -3.33 0.26
CA THR A 93 -11.12 -3.90 1.59
C THR A 93 -10.14 -5.06 1.49
N PHE A 94 -9.48 -5.37 2.59
CA PHE A 94 -8.64 -6.55 2.65
C PHE A 94 -8.72 -7.23 4.01
N GLN A 95 -8.40 -8.52 4.01
CA GLN A 95 -8.18 -9.32 5.20
C GLN A 95 -6.68 -9.61 5.28
N PHE A 96 -6.12 -9.48 6.46
CA PHE A 96 -4.70 -9.67 6.66
C PHE A 96 -4.46 -10.53 7.90
N GLN A 97 -3.55 -11.47 7.78
CA GLN A 97 -3.14 -12.32 8.88
C GLN A 97 -1.62 -12.45 8.87
N ALA A 98 -1.01 -12.25 10.01
CA ALA A 98 0.42 -12.44 10.18
C ALA A 98 0.68 -13.28 11.42
N SER A 99 1.63 -14.20 11.32
CA SER A 99 2.02 -15.09 12.41
C SER A 99 3.52 -15.36 12.34
N GLY A 100 4.06 -15.91 13.42
CA GLY A 100 5.48 -16.20 13.54
C GLY A 100 6.19 -15.24 14.46
N ARG A 101 7.36 -14.74 14.05
CA ARG A 101 8.16 -13.83 14.86
C ARG A 101 8.58 -12.62 14.07
N ASP A 102 8.65 -11.47 14.75
CA ASP A 102 9.14 -10.23 14.14
C ASP A 102 10.68 -10.20 14.11
N VAL A 103 11.25 -9.11 13.61
CA VAL A 103 12.71 -8.94 13.52
C VAL A 103 13.41 -8.99 14.87
N GLY A 104 12.72 -8.64 15.94
CA GLY A 104 13.25 -8.71 17.31
C GLY A 104 13.07 -10.06 17.98
N GLY A 105 12.50 -11.05 17.28
CA GLY A 105 12.22 -12.37 17.82
C GLY A 105 10.92 -12.46 18.62
N LYS A 106 10.14 -11.40 18.67
CA LYS A 106 8.87 -11.37 19.38
C LYS A 106 7.80 -12.09 18.57
N ARG A 107 6.96 -12.88 19.23
CA ARG A 107 5.88 -13.60 18.57
C ARG A 107 4.85 -12.63 18.00
N ILE A 108 4.46 -12.87 16.75
CA ILE A 108 3.39 -12.16 16.06
C ILE A 108 2.20 -13.10 15.93
N ALA A 109 1.01 -12.59 16.29
CA ALA A 109 -0.26 -13.27 16.02
C ALA A 109 -1.29 -12.16 15.78
N GLU A 110 -1.40 -11.72 14.53
CA GLU A 110 -2.26 -10.61 14.13
C GLU A 110 -3.27 -11.08 13.10
N LYS A 111 -4.51 -10.68 13.28
CA LYS A 111 -5.59 -10.97 12.34
C LYS A 111 -6.47 -9.74 12.20
N LEU A 112 -6.52 -9.20 10.99
CA LEU A 112 -7.39 -8.10 10.63
C LEU A 112 -8.43 -8.64 9.64
N GLU A 113 -9.69 -8.70 10.08
CA GLU A 113 -10.73 -9.33 9.28
C GLU A 113 -11.24 -8.46 8.17
N THR A 114 -11.33 -7.15 8.41
CA THR A 114 -11.75 -6.21 7.38
C THR A 114 -11.01 -4.90 7.58
N VAL A 115 -10.19 -4.55 6.61
CA VAL A 115 -9.50 -3.26 6.59
C VAL A 115 -10.00 -2.50 5.38
N ARG A 116 -10.44 -1.27 5.60
CA ARG A 116 -10.80 -0.37 4.50
C ARG A 116 -9.55 0.34 4.04
N ALA A 117 -9.29 0.29 2.74
CA ALA A 117 -8.08 0.86 2.16
C ALA A 117 -8.43 1.88 1.08
N THR A 118 -7.71 2.98 1.08
CA THR A 118 -7.76 3.97 0.01
C THR A 118 -6.34 4.33 -0.38
N HIS A 119 -6.05 4.29 -1.67
CA HIS A 119 -4.81 4.79 -2.23
C HIS A 119 -5.12 5.88 -3.24
N VAL A 120 -4.52 7.04 -3.07
CA VAL A 120 -4.49 8.06 -4.11
C VAL A 120 -3.16 7.87 -4.82
N MET A 121 -3.23 7.50 -6.09
CA MET A 121 -2.05 7.23 -6.90
C MET A 121 -1.91 8.29 -7.98
N HIS A 122 -0.70 8.79 -8.12
CA HIS A 122 -0.40 9.85 -9.07
C HIS A 122 0.81 9.47 -9.92
N ARG A 123 0.69 9.69 -11.22
CA ARG A 123 1.80 9.48 -12.15
C ARG A 123 2.67 10.72 -12.15
N ASP A 124 3.93 10.58 -11.73
CA ASP A 124 4.87 11.68 -11.65
C ASP A 124 5.44 12.08 -13.02
N GLY A 125 6.32 13.08 -13.03
CA GLY A 125 6.91 13.58 -14.27
C GLY A 125 7.77 12.55 -15.00
N SER A 126 8.19 11.48 -14.34
CA SER A 126 8.92 10.38 -14.98
C SER A 126 7.98 9.33 -15.59
N GLY A 127 6.68 9.49 -15.42
CA GLY A 127 5.68 8.52 -15.87
C GLY A 127 5.42 7.40 -14.89
N LYS A 128 6.07 7.42 -13.72
CA LYS A 128 5.90 6.38 -12.73
C LYS A 128 4.71 6.66 -11.81
N LEU A 129 3.88 5.65 -11.61
CA LEU A 129 2.70 5.74 -10.74
C LEU A 129 3.12 5.49 -9.30
N ARG A 130 2.87 6.47 -8.42
CA ARG A 130 3.25 6.39 -7.01
C ARG A 130 2.07 6.72 -6.11
N ILE A 131 2.13 6.22 -4.88
CA ILE A 131 1.12 6.52 -3.85
C ILE A 131 1.39 7.92 -3.31
N ALA A 132 0.43 8.81 -3.50
CA ALA A 132 0.44 10.15 -2.91
C ALA A 132 -0.24 10.17 -1.55
N HIS A 133 -1.24 9.32 -1.34
CA HIS A 133 -1.93 9.17 -0.06
C HIS A 133 -2.41 7.73 0.13
N GLU A 134 -2.27 7.24 1.35
CA GLU A 134 -2.74 5.92 1.75
C GLU A 134 -3.50 6.03 3.05
N HIS A 135 -4.65 5.37 3.14
CA HIS A 135 -5.44 5.32 4.35
C HIS A 135 -5.96 3.90 4.58
N PHE A 136 -5.60 3.33 5.70
CA PHE A 136 -6.12 2.06 6.19
C PHE A 136 -6.87 2.28 7.49
N SER A 137 -8.09 1.75 7.56
CA SER A 137 -8.89 1.83 8.77
C SER A 137 -9.71 0.57 8.95
N VAL A 138 -10.11 0.30 10.19
CA VAL A 138 -11.02 -0.80 10.49
C VAL A 138 -12.39 -0.23 10.81
N PRO A 139 -13.47 -0.89 10.37
CA PRO A 139 -14.82 -0.47 10.72
C PRO A 139 -15.03 -0.56 12.22
N VAL A 140 -15.77 0.36 12.76
CA VAL A 140 -16.25 0.26 14.14
C VAL A 140 -17.38 -0.74 14.18
N ALA A 141 -17.30 -1.68 15.10
CA ALA A 141 -18.32 -2.70 15.26
C ALA A 141 -19.64 -2.09 15.80
#